data_1ff8caed04d3f0c984233c5460f68c02
#
_entry.id   1ff8caed04d3f0c984233c5460f68c02
#
_cell.length_a   1.000
_cell.length_b   1.000
_cell.length_c   1.000
_cell.angle_alpha   90.00
_cell.angle_beta   90.00
_cell.angle_gamma   90.00
#
_symmetry.space_group_name_H-M   'P 1'
#
loop_
_entity.id
_entity.type
_entity.pdbx_description
1 polymer ?
#
loop_
_entity_poly.entity_id
_entity_poly.type
_entity_poly.pdbx_seq_one_letter_code
_entity_poly.pdbx_strand_id
1 'polypeptide(L)'
;MTGQVHIVRYGELIPCRTAFIDAHTPGSDKKENFTIIGGGVSEAADQHVHIKQTPGFNIGAAGQPPKCRNSLHTHRTAEVFFVLSGRWRFFWGRWGNAGEVILEAGDIFNIPTGMFRGFENIGTDYAMIMAILGGDDAGGGVEWAPQVIEEAKEHGLILGENNILYDTKKSENLPDGINAKAVMDEVNLAAMQEPKTADIVPRWVSRYLDLLALSSDGEVSVIGEEGLIFDKPGFEVSFISSKTKLKDVKSDRYDILMPVKGHWKLSYSGHEEILSAGDTALIKPNNNYRLEPSMSGETSLYRITNTGDTAGPTWFERN
;
A
#
# COMPACT_ATOMS: atom_id res chain seq x y z
N MET A 1 -6.89 -25.68 -14.75
CA MET A 1 -6.48 -24.49 -15.51
C MET A 1 -6.28 -23.38 -14.49
N THR A 2 -5.07 -22.88 -14.31
CA THR A 2 -4.81 -21.73 -13.43
C THR A 2 -5.50 -20.52 -14.04
N GLY A 3 -6.47 -19.96 -13.33
CA GLY A 3 -7.33 -18.87 -13.83
C GLY A 3 -6.52 -17.71 -14.41
N GLN A 4 -7.04 -17.12 -15.47
CA GLN A 4 -6.45 -15.96 -16.17
C GLN A 4 -6.65 -14.67 -15.38
N VAL A 5 -7.73 -14.64 -14.59
CA VAL A 5 -8.11 -13.52 -13.70
C VAL A 5 -8.36 -14.09 -12.30
N HIS A 6 -7.81 -13.44 -11.29
CA HIS A 6 -8.05 -13.77 -9.89
C HIS A 6 -8.64 -12.55 -9.21
N ILE A 7 -9.78 -12.71 -8.56
CA ILE A 7 -10.48 -11.62 -7.87
C ILE A 7 -10.51 -11.92 -6.39
N VAL A 8 -10.09 -10.95 -5.59
CA VAL A 8 -10.27 -10.95 -4.14
C VAL A 8 -11.34 -9.91 -3.84
N ARG A 9 -12.42 -10.34 -3.21
CA ARG A 9 -13.54 -9.48 -2.85
C ARG A 9 -13.25 -8.75 -1.54
N TYR A 10 -13.67 -7.50 -1.45
CA TYR A 10 -13.54 -6.72 -0.22
C TYR A 10 -14.11 -7.44 1.01
N GLY A 11 -15.29 -8.04 0.87
CA GLY A 11 -15.95 -8.78 1.95
C GLY A 11 -15.31 -10.13 2.31
N GLU A 12 -14.31 -10.60 1.55
CA GLU A 12 -13.57 -11.84 1.78
C GLU A 12 -12.19 -11.60 2.39
N LEU A 13 -11.81 -10.32 2.60
CA LEU A 13 -10.52 -9.97 3.16
C LEU A 13 -10.36 -10.52 4.58
N ILE A 14 -9.27 -11.23 4.82
CA ILE A 14 -8.93 -11.83 6.12
C ILE A 14 -7.85 -10.97 6.79
N PRO A 15 -8.15 -10.33 7.94
CA PRO A 15 -7.21 -9.46 8.61
C PRO A 15 -6.16 -10.24 9.41
N CYS A 16 -4.94 -9.72 9.43
CA CYS A 16 -3.93 -10.03 10.42
C CYS A 16 -3.86 -8.87 11.43
N ARG A 17 -4.20 -9.13 12.70
CA ARG A 17 -4.21 -8.11 13.77
C ARG A 17 -2.88 -7.99 14.50
N THR A 18 -1.99 -8.93 14.27
CA THR A 18 -0.65 -9.00 14.86
C THR A 18 0.44 -8.94 13.81
N ALA A 19 0.16 -8.25 12.69
CA ALA A 19 1.05 -8.21 11.54
C ALA A 19 2.39 -7.52 11.82
N PHE A 20 2.44 -6.60 12.79
CA PHE A 20 3.59 -5.72 13.01
C PHE A 20 3.92 -5.54 14.48
N ILE A 21 5.17 -5.17 14.76
CA ILE A 21 5.72 -5.01 16.10
C ILE A 21 4.93 -4.05 17.00
N ASP A 22 4.23 -3.07 16.45
CA ASP A 22 3.41 -2.12 17.20
C ASP A 22 1.98 -2.62 17.47
N ALA A 23 1.67 -3.89 17.19
CA ALA A 23 0.31 -4.43 17.32
C ALA A 23 -0.23 -4.46 18.78
N HIS A 24 0.65 -4.37 19.78
CA HIS A 24 0.24 -4.25 21.20
C HIS A 24 0.44 -2.84 21.77
N THR A 25 0.94 -1.92 20.97
CA THR A 25 1.19 -0.53 21.40
C THR A 25 -0.12 0.24 21.44
N PRO A 26 -0.42 0.96 22.54
CA PRO A 26 -1.65 1.76 22.63
C PRO A 26 -1.81 2.74 21.46
N GLY A 27 -2.97 2.70 20.83
CA GLY A 27 -3.28 3.49 19.62
C GLY A 27 -2.90 2.80 18.30
N SER A 28 -2.17 1.66 18.33
CA SER A 28 -1.91 0.81 17.17
C SER A 28 -2.52 -0.59 17.31
N ASP A 29 -3.00 -0.93 18.50
CA ASP A 29 -3.49 -2.23 18.92
C ASP A 29 -4.82 -2.68 18.30
N LYS A 30 -5.45 -1.81 17.51
CA LYS A 30 -6.76 -2.09 16.85
C LYS A 30 -6.67 -2.08 15.33
N LYS A 31 -5.48 -2.00 14.78
CA LYS A 31 -5.30 -2.03 13.33
C LYS A 31 -5.49 -3.43 12.76
N GLU A 32 -5.96 -3.47 11.53
CA GLU A 32 -6.08 -4.67 10.73
C GLU A 32 -5.25 -4.51 9.47
N ASN A 33 -4.43 -5.52 9.17
CA ASN A 33 -3.59 -5.53 7.97
C ASN A 33 -4.01 -6.69 7.09
N PHE A 34 -4.06 -6.45 5.79
CA PHE A 34 -4.51 -7.44 4.82
C PHE A 34 -3.40 -7.63 3.77
N THR A 35 -3.05 -8.90 3.50
CA THR A 35 -2.11 -9.25 2.45
C THR A 35 -2.89 -9.81 1.27
N ILE A 36 -3.00 -9.02 0.21
CA ILE A 36 -3.89 -9.33 -0.93
C ILE A 36 -3.12 -10.04 -2.04
N ILE A 37 -2.02 -9.47 -2.51
CA ILE A 37 -1.16 -10.07 -3.55
C ILE A 37 0.27 -10.08 -3.05
N GLY A 38 0.93 -11.23 -3.13
CA GLY A 38 2.29 -11.45 -2.67
C GLY A 38 2.41 -11.61 -1.16
N GLY A 39 3.63 -11.81 -0.66
CA GLY A 39 3.90 -12.03 0.76
C GLY A 39 3.68 -10.81 1.65
N GLY A 40 3.66 -9.60 1.07
CA GLY A 40 3.54 -8.36 1.84
C GLY A 40 4.72 -8.14 2.78
N VAL A 41 4.57 -7.21 3.74
CA VAL A 41 5.59 -6.80 4.71
C VAL A 41 5.30 -7.27 6.14
N SER A 42 4.31 -8.13 6.33
CA SER A 42 3.93 -8.61 7.66
C SER A 42 5.05 -9.39 8.34
N GLU A 43 5.24 -9.12 9.62
CA GLU A 43 6.19 -9.81 10.51
C GLU A 43 5.54 -11.03 11.18
N ALA A 44 4.23 -11.25 10.97
CA ALA A 44 3.52 -12.42 11.47
C ALA A 44 3.74 -13.63 10.55
N ALA A 45 4.18 -14.76 11.13
CA ALA A 45 4.45 -15.98 10.36
C ALA A 45 3.17 -16.64 9.80
N ASP A 46 2.03 -16.39 10.42
CA ASP A 46 0.73 -17.03 10.14
C ASP A 46 -0.24 -16.13 9.35
N GLN A 47 0.24 -15.05 8.73
CA GLN A 47 -0.60 -14.18 7.94
C GLN A 47 -1.26 -14.92 6.78
N HIS A 48 -2.52 -14.57 6.50
CA HIS A 48 -3.22 -15.05 5.32
C HIS A 48 -2.79 -14.26 4.07
N VAL A 49 -2.43 -14.97 2.99
CA VAL A 49 -2.12 -14.37 1.68
C VAL A 49 -3.16 -14.84 0.67
N HIS A 50 -3.96 -13.91 0.13
CA HIS A 50 -5.06 -14.25 -0.78
C HIS A 50 -4.54 -14.74 -2.15
N ILE A 51 -3.61 -14.02 -2.76
CA ILE A 51 -2.96 -14.37 -4.01
C ILE A 51 -1.45 -14.45 -3.78
N LYS A 52 -0.88 -15.66 -3.74
CA LYS A 52 0.54 -15.87 -3.44
C LYS A 52 1.48 -15.45 -4.58
N GLN A 53 1.00 -15.48 -5.82
CA GLN A 53 1.79 -15.08 -6.98
C GLN A 53 1.90 -13.56 -7.02
N THR A 54 3.12 -13.01 -7.20
CA THR A 54 3.36 -11.58 -7.37
C THR A 54 3.59 -11.20 -8.83
N PRO A 55 3.23 -9.98 -9.23
CA PRO A 55 3.58 -9.40 -10.52
C PRO A 55 4.91 -8.61 -10.48
N GLY A 56 5.75 -8.76 -9.47
CA GLY A 56 6.96 -7.95 -9.21
C GLY A 56 6.75 -6.86 -8.15
N PHE A 57 5.56 -6.82 -7.54
CA PHE A 57 5.20 -5.93 -6.43
C PHE A 57 4.08 -6.56 -5.60
N ASN A 58 3.83 -6.05 -4.42
CA ASN A 58 2.83 -6.58 -3.50
C ASN A 58 1.64 -5.62 -3.35
N ILE A 59 0.47 -6.17 -3.08
CA ILE A 59 -0.74 -5.40 -2.72
C ILE A 59 -1.18 -5.80 -1.33
N GLY A 60 -1.36 -4.80 -0.48
CA GLY A 60 -1.91 -4.94 0.86
C GLY A 60 -2.96 -3.87 1.15
N ALA A 61 -3.49 -3.90 2.37
CA ALA A 61 -4.37 -2.88 2.89
C ALA A 61 -4.20 -2.73 4.40
N ALA A 62 -4.53 -1.53 4.90
CA ALA A 62 -4.63 -1.27 6.33
C ALA A 62 -6.03 -0.74 6.64
N GLY A 63 -6.73 -1.44 7.54
CA GLY A 63 -8.01 -1.05 8.09
C GLY A 63 -7.86 -0.61 9.55
N GLN A 64 -8.43 0.54 9.90
CA GLN A 64 -8.26 1.11 11.23
C GLN A 64 -9.54 1.79 11.73
N PRO A 65 -9.91 1.59 13.00
CA PRO A 65 -10.92 2.42 13.65
C PRO A 65 -10.40 3.85 13.86
N PRO A 66 -11.28 4.79 14.26
CA PRO A 66 -10.87 6.16 14.57
C PRO A 66 -9.73 6.23 15.59
N LYS A 67 -8.78 7.15 15.36
CA LYS A 67 -7.60 7.40 16.21
C LYS A 67 -6.62 6.22 16.30
N CYS A 68 -6.79 5.19 15.48
CA CYS A 68 -5.80 4.14 15.33
C CYS A 68 -4.73 4.55 14.33
N ARG A 69 -3.48 4.23 14.64
CA ARG A 69 -2.31 4.61 13.83
C ARG A 69 -1.44 3.42 13.47
N ASN A 70 -0.67 3.55 12.41
CA ASN A 70 0.52 2.76 12.15
C ASN A 70 1.74 3.58 12.52
N SER A 71 2.65 2.97 13.30
CA SER A 71 3.79 3.66 13.88
C SER A 71 4.86 4.03 12.85
N LEU A 72 5.82 4.89 13.23
CA LEU A 72 6.89 5.37 12.36
C LEU A 72 7.81 4.25 11.88
N HIS A 73 7.90 4.11 10.58
CA HIS A 73 8.70 3.09 9.89
C HIS A 73 9.18 3.60 8.53
N THR A 74 10.09 2.87 7.90
CA THR A 74 10.55 3.12 6.54
C THR A 74 10.68 1.82 5.76
N HIS A 75 10.72 1.91 4.43
CA HIS A 75 11.00 0.80 3.50
C HIS A 75 12.14 1.20 2.57
N ARG A 76 12.77 0.20 1.94
CA ARG A 76 13.85 0.43 0.95
C ARG A 76 13.32 0.65 -0.45
N THR A 77 12.12 0.21 -0.74
CA THR A 77 11.43 0.36 -2.02
C THR A 77 10.19 1.22 -1.89
N ALA A 78 9.59 1.57 -3.01
CA ALA A 78 8.39 2.40 -3.05
C ALA A 78 7.24 1.82 -2.23
N GLU A 79 6.52 2.69 -1.55
CA GLU A 79 5.23 2.39 -0.94
C GLU A 79 4.24 3.47 -1.37
N VAL A 80 3.19 3.03 -2.06
CA VAL A 80 2.13 3.89 -2.55
C VAL A 80 0.85 3.56 -1.79
N PHE A 81 0.20 4.57 -1.25
CA PHE A 81 -1.14 4.43 -0.67
C PHE A 81 -2.18 5.17 -1.50
N PHE A 82 -3.33 4.57 -1.67
CA PHE A 82 -4.53 5.32 -1.97
C PHE A 82 -5.62 5.08 -0.91
N VAL A 83 -6.40 6.11 -0.64
CA VAL A 83 -7.47 6.03 0.36
C VAL A 83 -8.69 5.39 -0.27
N LEU A 84 -9.11 4.23 0.25
CA LEU A 84 -10.36 3.60 -0.15
C LEU A 84 -11.54 4.24 0.56
N SER A 85 -11.41 4.51 1.86
CA SER A 85 -12.46 5.13 2.66
C SER A 85 -11.90 5.92 3.83
N GLY A 86 -12.69 6.86 4.34
CA GLY A 86 -12.38 7.64 5.52
C GLY A 86 -11.44 8.82 5.26
N ARG A 87 -10.83 9.30 6.33
CA ARG A 87 -9.95 10.47 6.34
C ARG A 87 -8.70 10.13 7.10
N TRP A 88 -7.56 10.28 6.44
CA TRP A 88 -6.28 9.79 6.92
C TRP A 88 -5.26 10.91 7.03
N ARG A 89 -4.53 10.94 8.14
CA ARG A 89 -3.35 11.75 8.34
C ARG A 89 -2.13 10.89 8.10
N PHE A 90 -1.28 11.26 7.15
CA PHE A 90 0.07 10.75 6.97
C PHE A 90 1.04 11.75 7.57
N PHE A 91 1.99 11.29 8.36
CA PHE A 91 2.97 12.12 9.04
C PHE A 91 4.35 11.49 8.94
N TRP A 92 5.39 12.32 8.98
CA TRP A 92 6.75 11.84 8.77
C TRP A 92 7.81 12.63 9.53
N GLY A 93 9.10 12.14 9.45
CA GLY A 93 10.26 12.62 10.16
C GLY A 93 10.64 11.73 11.33
N ARG A 94 11.77 12.00 11.93
CA ARG A 94 12.34 11.20 13.03
C ARG A 94 11.36 10.97 14.18
N TRP A 95 10.56 12.01 14.47
CA TRP A 95 9.57 12.02 15.54
C TRP A 95 8.13 12.17 15.03
N GLY A 96 7.93 12.10 13.71
CA GLY A 96 6.62 12.28 13.09
C GLY A 96 6.12 13.73 13.06
N ASN A 97 7.02 14.70 13.14
CA ASN A 97 6.70 16.13 13.24
C ASN A 97 7.41 17.00 12.18
N ALA A 98 8.09 16.41 11.21
CA ALA A 98 8.71 17.15 10.11
C ALA A 98 7.67 17.66 9.11
N GLY A 99 6.63 16.90 8.87
CA GLY A 99 5.51 17.27 8.02
C GLY A 99 4.36 16.26 8.11
N GLU A 100 3.23 16.66 7.52
CA GLU A 100 2.04 15.82 7.43
C GLU A 100 1.17 16.20 6.23
N VAL A 101 0.30 15.30 5.84
CA VAL A 101 -0.77 15.53 4.86
C VAL A 101 -2.03 14.78 5.26
N ILE A 102 -3.17 15.42 5.03
CA ILE A 102 -4.47 14.78 5.18
C ILE A 102 -4.96 14.34 3.81
N LEU A 103 -5.33 13.06 3.70
CA LEU A 103 -5.88 12.46 2.49
C LEU A 103 -7.32 12.00 2.74
N GLU A 104 -8.11 12.05 1.69
CA GLU A 104 -9.52 11.62 1.66
C GLU A 104 -9.74 10.55 0.58
N ALA A 105 -10.92 9.94 0.57
CA ALA A 105 -11.22 8.82 -0.34
C ALA A 105 -10.89 9.14 -1.80
N GLY A 106 -10.06 8.31 -2.39
CA GLY A 106 -9.55 8.42 -3.76
C GLY A 106 -8.24 9.18 -3.91
N ASP A 107 -7.76 9.91 -2.90
CA ASP A 107 -6.42 10.52 -2.94
C ASP A 107 -5.34 9.43 -2.97
N ILE A 108 -4.22 9.71 -3.63
CA ILE A 108 -3.07 8.81 -3.73
C ILE A 108 -1.79 9.51 -3.32
N PHE A 109 -0.93 8.79 -2.60
CA PHE A 109 0.36 9.26 -2.12
C PHE A 109 1.44 8.22 -2.40
N ASN A 110 2.43 8.56 -3.22
CA ASN A 110 3.66 7.78 -3.37
C ASN A 110 4.66 8.27 -2.33
N ILE A 111 4.88 7.48 -1.29
CA ILE A 111 5.71 7.90 -0.16
C ILE A 111 7.20 7.73 -0.52
N PRO A 112 8.01 8.80 -0.45
CA PRO A 112 9.45 8.70 -0.64
C PRO A 112 10.12 7.76 0.36
N THR A 113 11.13 7.03 -0.10
CA THR A 113 12.02 6.24 0.77
C THR A 113 12.98 7.16 1.54
N GLY A 114 13.70 6.61 2.52
CA GLY A 114 14.70 7.37 3.28
C GLY A 114 14.12 8.36 4.30
N MET A 115 12.85 8.24 4.64
CA MET A 115 12.22 8.96 5.74
C MET A 115 11.34 8.02 6.56
N PHE A 116 11.25 8.26 7.86
CA PHE A 116 10.23 7.60 8.68
C PHE A 116 8.86 8.22 8.40
N ARG A 117 7.84 7.37 8.27
CA ARG A 117 6.45 7.79 8.10
C ARG A 117 5.52 6.89 8.89
N GLY A 118 4.38 7.44 9.23
CA GLY A 118 3.27 6.75 9.85
C GLY A 118 1.95 7.31 9.30
N PHE A 119 0.85 6.67 9.64
CA PHE A 119 -0.48 7.13 9.26
C PHE A 119 -1.49 6.83 10.35
N GLU A 120 -2.56 7.60 10.37
CA GLU A 120 -3.61 7.55 11.39
C GLU A 120 -4.98 7.76 10.74
N ASN A 121 -5.97 6.98 11.12
CA ASN A 121 -7.35 7.27 10.78
C ASN A 121 -7.87 8.40 11.70
N ILE A 122 -8.02 9.59 11.14
CA ILE A 122 -8.56 10.77 11.84
C ILE A 122 -10.06 11.01 11.57
N GLY A 123 -10.70 10.08 10.87
CA GLY A 123 -12.15 10.09 10.63
C GLY A 123 -12.93 9.64 11.86
N THR A 124 -14.24 9.49 11.67
CA THR A 124 -15.21 9.10 12.73
C THR A 124 -15.57 7.61 12.69
N ASP A 125 -15.26 6.94 11.58
CA ASP A 125 -15.66 5.57 11.32
C ASP A 125 -14.44 4.69 11.00
N TYR A 126 -14.63 3.37 10.98
CA TYR A 126 -13.62 2.45 10.46
C TYR A 126 -13.31 2.80 9.01
N ALA A 127 -12.05 2.88 8.69
CA ALA A 127 -11.56 3.32 7.39
C ALA A 127 -10.46 2.41 6.86
N MET A 128 -10.26 2.42 5.54
CA MET A 128 -9.26 1.58 4.86
C MET A 128 -8.45 2.37 3.84
N ILE A 129 -7.15 2.10 3.84
CA ILE A 129 -6.20 2.48 2.78
C ILE A 129 -5.67 1.23 2.10
N MET A 130 -5.42 1.33 0.80
CA MET A 130 -4.80 0.29 -0.01
C MET A 130 -3.33 0.63 -0.21
N ALA A 131 -2.47 -0.37 -0.15
CA ALA A 131 -1.02 -0.23 -0.26
C ALA A 131 -0.47 -0.99 -1.46
N ILE A 132 0.42 -0.38 -2.22
CA ILE A 132 1.21 -0.99 -3.29
C ILE A 132 2.67 -0.89 -2.87
N LEU A 133 3.33 -2.03 -2.73
CA LEU A 133 4.70 -2.14 -2.22
C LEU A 133 5.62 -2.65 -3.33
N GLY A 134 6.64 -1.89 -3.69
CA GLY A 134 7.60 -2.26 -4.70
C GLY A 134 8.45 -3.49 -4.32
N GLY A 135 8.75 -4.33 -5.30
CA GLY A 135 9.57 -5.54 -5.16
C GLY A 135 8.80 -6.77 -4.70
N ASP A 136 9.35 -7.94 -5.02
CA ASP A 136 8.79 -9.25 -4.64
C ASP A 136 9.11 -9.64 -3.20
N ASP A 137 10.17 -9.06 -2.64
CA ASP A 137 10.63 -9.26 -1.26
C ASP A 137 9.96 -8.33 -0.25
N ALA A 138 8.84 -7.74 -0.65
CA ALA A 138 8.08 -6.82 0.19
C ALA A 138 8.89 -5.60 0.66
N GLY A 139 9.68 -5.02 -0.24
CA GLY A 139 10.45 -3.81 0.05
C GLY A 139 11.65 -4.04 0.98
N GLY A 140 12.10 -5.29 1.13
CA GLY A 140 13.14 -5.64 2.08
C GLY A 140 12.68 -5.62 3.53
N GLY A 141 11.37 -5.67 3.76
CA GLY A 141 10.75 -5.63 5.08
C GLY A 141 10.49 -4.22 5.60
N VAL A 142 10.15 -4.14 6.87
CA VAL A 142 9.90 -2.90 7.60
C VAL A 142 11.13 -2.54 8.44
N GLU A 143 11.56 -1.28 8.37
CA GLU A 143 12.55 -0.72 9.29
C GLU A 143 11.85 0.26 10.22
N TRP A 144 11.75 -0.08 11.49
CA TRP A 144 11.04 0.71 12.49
C TRP A 144 11.91 1.82 13.08
N ALA A 145 11.29 2.94 13.39
CA ALA A 145 11.98 3.96 14.16
C ALA A 145 12.36 3.41 15.56
N PRO A 146 13.56 3.72 16.10
CA PRO A 146 14.05 3.13 17.34
C PRO A 146 13.07 3.16 18.50
N GLN A 147 12.38 4.30 18.70
CA GLN A 147 11.39 4.44 19.77
C GLN A 147 10.18 3.50 19.62
N VAL A 148 9.85 3.07 18.40
CA VAL A 148 8.76 2.12 18.16
C VAL A 148 9.17 0.72 18.63
N ILE A 149 10.42 0.31 18.38
CA ILE A 149 10.96 -0.97 18.83
C ILE A 149 11.02 -1.01 20.37
N GLU A 150 11.45 0.07 20.99
CA GLU A 150 11.52 0.20 22.45
C GLU A 150 10.14 0.14 23.08
N GLU A 151 9.17 0.91 22.58
CA GLU A 151 7.79 0.90 23.05
C GLU A 151 7.13 -0.47 22.86
N ALA A 152 7.35 -1.14 21.73
CA ALA A 152 6.81 -2.47 21.47
C ALA A 152 7.31 -3.51 22.48
N LYS A 153 8.59 -3.46 22.83
CA LYS A 153 9.20 -4.33 23.85
C LYS A 153 8.55 -4.15 25.22
N GLU A 154 8.24 -2.91 25.61
CA GLU A 154 7.50 -2.61 26.85
C GLU A 154 6.10 -3.22 26.82
N HIS A 155 5.51 -3.35 25.64
CA HIS A 155 4.20 -3.96 25.41
C HIS A 155 4.23 -5.46 25.10
N GLY A 156 5.40 -6.10 25.18
CA GLY A 156 5.58 -7.54 25.11
C GLY A 156 5.80 -8.10 23.72
N LEU A 157 6.10 -7.27 22.72
CA LEU A 157 6.46 -7.71 21.37
C LEU A 157 7.94 -7.51 21.10
N ILE A 158 8.60 -8.53 20.57
CA ILE A 158 10.01 -8.52 20.18
C ILE A 158 10.13 -8.99 18.74
N LEU A 159 10.74 -8.17 17.89
CA LEU A 159 11.09 -8.55 16.53
C LEU A 159 12.47 -9.22 16.53
N GLY A 160 12.57 -10.44 16.02
CA GLY A 160 13.84 -11.13 15.82
C GLY A 160 14.60 -10.61 14.58
N GLU A 161 15.91 -10.82 14.55
CA GLU A 161 16.74 -10.53 13.35
C GLU A 161 16.34 -11.36 12.12
N ASN A 162 15.57 -12.43 12.33
CA ASN A 162 14.90 -13.23 11.30
C ASN A 162 13.61 -12.59 10.76
N ASN A 163 13.28 -11.36 11.17
CA ASN A 163 12.05 -10.63 10.83
C ASN A 163 10.75 -11.34 11.26
N ILE A 164 10.81 -12.20 12.29
CA ILE A 164 9.65 -12.83 12.90
C ILE A 164 9.35 -12.15 14.24
N LEU A 165 8.06 -11.93 14.47
CA LEU A 165 7.55 -11.32 15.70
C LEU A 165 7.32 -12.40 16.77
N TYR A 166 7.75 -12.11 18.01
CA TYR A 166 7.59 -12.98 19.20
C TYR A 166 6.79 -12.24 20.25
N ASP A 167 5.71 -12.88 20.72
CA ASP A 167 4.80 -12.33 21.74
C ASP A 167 5.13 -12.91 23.12
N THR A 168 5.86 -12.16 23.92
CA THR A 168 6.25 -12.58 25.27
C THR A 168 5.05 -12.75 26.21
N LYS A 169 3.91 -12.10 25.94
CA LYS A 169 2.67 -12.30 26.70
C LYS A 169 2.04 -13.67 26.43
N LYS A 170 2.37 -14.28 25.29
CA LYS A 170 2.00 -15.67 24.95
C LYS A 170 3.10 -16.66 25.30
N SER A 171 4.11 -16.23 26.07
CA SER A 171 5.29 -17.06 26.41
C SER A 171 6.12 -17.47 25.18
N GLU A 172 6.05 -16.71 24.09
CA GLU A 172 6.92 -16.88 22.95
C GLU A 172 8.26 -16.19 23.26
N ASN A 173 9.35 -16.93 23.11
CA ASN A 173 10.70 -16.42 23.32
C ASN A 173 11.47 -16.48 22.00
N LEU A 174 12.50 -15.64 21.89
CA LEU A 174 13.46 -15.75 20.79
C LEU A 174 14.09 -17.15 20.83
N PRO A 175 14.13 -17.87 19.69
CA PRO A 175 14.82 -19.16 19.62
C PRO A 175 16.31 -19.03 19.91
N ASP A 176 16.94 -20.12 20.35
CA ASP A 176 18.38 -20.17 20.55
C ASP A 176 19.12 -19.76 19.26
N GLY A 177 20.04 -18.82 19.37
CA GLY A 177 20.82 -18.29 18.26
C GLY A 177 20.15 -17.17 17.45
N ILE A 178 18.92 -16.78 17.77
CA ILE A 178 18.25 -15.62 17.18
C ILE A 178 18.28 -14.46 18.18
N ASN A 179 18.86 -13.34 17.76
CA ASN A 179 18.85 -12.12 18.55
C ASN A 179 17.64 -11.24 18.23
N ALA A 180 17.30 -10.33 19.14
CA ALA A 180 16.37 -9.25 18.82
C ALA A 180 16.96 -8.39 17.70
N LYS A 181 16.11 -7.97 16.76
CA LYS A 181 16.51 -7.07 15.66
C LYS A 181 17.11 -5.80 16.22
N ALA A 182 18.32 -5.47 15.75
CA ALA A 182 18.99 -4.26 16.16
C ALA A 182 18.20 -3.01 15.70
N VAL A 183 18.18 -2.00 16.52
CA VAL A 183 17.66 -0.68 16.12
C VAL A 183 18.61 -0.04 15.12
N MET A 184 18.07 0.83 14.28
CA MET A 184 18.86 1.61 13.32
C MET A 184 19.96 2.39 14.06
N ASP A 185 21.20 2.29 13.60
CA ASP A 185 22.33 2.98 14.19
C ASP A 185 22.29 4.50 13.95
N GLU A 186 23.09 5.24 14.71
CA GLU A 186 23.12 6.72 14.68
C GLU A 186 23.54 7.28 13.31
N VAL A 187 24.37 6.57 12.54
CA VAL A 187 24.79 7.01 11.20
C VAL A 187 23.62 6.94 10.22
N ASN A 188 22.92 5.82 10.21
CA ASN A 188 21.75 5.63 9.37
C ASN A 188 20.59 6.52 9.82
N LEU A 189 20.41 6.72 11.14
CA LEU A 189 19.42 7.67 11.67
C LEU A 189 19.70 9.11 11.20
N ALA A 190 20.96 9.53 11.23
CA ALA A 190 21.36 10.87 10.76
C ALA A 190 21.17 11.06 9.24
N ALA A 191 21.14 9.98 8.47
CA ALA A 191 20.88 10.01 7.04
C ALA A 191 19.38 10.09 6.70
N MET A 192 18.50 9.80 7.65
CA MET A 192 17.04 9.85 7.43
C MET A 192 16.60 11.30 7.19
N GLN A 193 15.79 11.48 6.16
CA GLN A 193 15.34 12.80 5.74
C GLN A 193 14.12 13.28 6.53
N GLU A 194 14.03 14.58 6.71
CA GLU A 194 12.92 15.26 7.40
C GLU A 194 12.33 16.40 6.54
N PRO A 195 11.79 16.08 5.34
CA PRO A 195 11.26 17.09 4.44
C PRO A 195 10.02 17.75 5.01
N LYS A 196 9.81 19.03 4.64
CA LYS A 196 8.59 19.74 5.00
C LYS A 196 7.41 19.32 4.12
N THR A 197 6.20 19.56 4.58
CA THR A 197 4.97 19.31 3.80
C THR A 197 5.01 19.94 2.41
N ALA A 198 5.56 21.15 2.27
CA ALA A 198 5.68 21.85 0.99
C ALA A 198 6.64 21.18 0.00
N ASP A 199 7.56 20.36 0.46
CA ASP A 199 8.50 19.61 -0.39
C ASP A 199 7.90 18.30 -0.88
N ILE A 200 6.97 17.73 -0.11
CA ILE A 200 6.34 16.42 -0.37
C ILE A 200 5.06 16.55 -1.19
N VAL A 201 4.09 17.31 -0.69
CA VAL A 201 2.72 17.27 -1.23
C VAL A 201 2.65 17.60 -2.71
N PRO A 202 3.31 18.66 -3.24
CA PRO A 202 3.18 19.00 -4.66
C PRO A 202 3.79 17.98 -5.63
N ARG A 203 4.67 17.10 -5.15
CA ARG A 203 5.41 16.14 -5.99
C ARG A 203 4.93 14.70 -5.85
N TRP A 204 4.36 14.34 -4.71
CA TRP A 204 4.14 12.95 -4.34
C TRP A 204 2.69 12.63 -4.03
N VAL A 205 1.81 13.62 -4.02
CA VAL A 205 0.37 13.46 -3.77
C VAL A 205 -0.43 13.90 -4.98
N SER A 206 -1.36 13.05 -5.43
CA SER A 206 -2.39 13.45 -6.39
C SER A 206 -3.76 13.38 -5.73
N ARG A 207 -4.56 14.44 -5.94
CA ARG A 207 -5.88 14.56 -5.35
C ARG A 207 -6.93 13.93 -6.25
N TYR A 208 -7.89 13.25 -5.64
CA TYR A 208 -8.97 12.58 -6.36
C TYR A 208 -9.73 13.50 -7.32
N LEU A 209 -10.05 14.71 -6.87
CA LEU A 209 -10.79 15.66 -7.70
C LEU A 209 -10.00 16.12 -8.92
N ASP A 210 -8.69 16.28 -8.80
CA ASP A 210 -7.81 16.62 -9.92
C ASP A 210 -7.73 15.45 -10.92
N LEU A 211 -7.55 14.22 -10.42
CA LEU A 211 -7.55 13.01 -11.23
C LEU A 211 -8.88 12.84 -11.98
N LEU A 212 -10.00 13.10 -11.30
CA LEU A 212 -11.34 13.00 -11.88
C LEU A 212 -11.55 14.06 -12.97
N ALA A 213 -11.00 15.26 -12.80
CA ALA A 213 -11.04 16.30 -13.82
C ALA A 213 -10.21 15.91 -15.06
N LEU A 214 -8.98 15.45 -14.87
CA LEU A 214 -8.08 15.03 -15.93
C LEU A 214 -8.58 13.80 -16.70
N SER A 215 -9.31 12.89 -16.05
CA SER A 215 -9.79 11.64 -16.66
C SER A 215 -10.85 11.81 -17.75
N SER A 216 -11.35 13.05 -17.98
CA SER A 216 -12.26 13.35 -19.09
C SER A 216 -11.59 13.26 -20.46
N ASP A 217 -10.28 13.45 -20.51
CA ASP A 217 -9.48 13.40 -21.74
C ASP A 217 -8.92 12.00 -22.03
N GLY A 218 -9.01 11.09 -21.07
CA GLY A 218 -8.52 9.73 -21.19
C GLY A 218 -8.15 9.11 -19.84
N GLU A 219 -7.42 8.02 -19.90
CA GLU A 219 -6.77 7.43 -18.73
C GLU A 219 -5.63 8.35 -18.24
N VAL A 220 -5.56 8.60 -16.93
CA VAL A 220 -4.55 9.48 -16.34
C VAL A 220 -3.37 8.65 -15.84
N SER A 221 -2.19 8.85 -16.41
CA SER A 221 -0.95 8.29 -15.83
C SER A 221 -0.63 9.03 -14.53
N VAL A 222 -0.73 8.33 -13.40
CA VAL A 222 -0.54 8.93 -12.06
C VAL A 222 0.89 8.77 -11.57
N ILE A 223 1.41 7.55 -11.62
CA ILE A 223 2.79 7.21 -11.18
C ILE A 223 3.48 6.46 -12.30
N GLY A 224 4.68 6.87 -12.66
CA GLY A 224 5.50 6.28 -13.71
C GLY A 224 6.43 7.30 -14.33
N GLU A 225 7.13 6.91 -15.40
CA GLU A 225 8.05 7.81 -16.12
C GLU A 225 7.32 9.01 -16.76
N GLU A 226 6.08 8.82 -17.18
CA GLU A 226 5.22 9.85 -17.76
C GLU A 226 4.06 10.24 -16.84
N GLY A 227 4.13 9.82 -15.57
CA GLY A 227 3.09 10.07 -14.57
C GLY A 227 3.13 11.50 -14.04
N LEU A 228 1.99 11.95 -13.49
CA LEU A 228 1.91 13.17 -12.70
C LEU A 228 2.94 13.16 -11.56
N ILE A 229 3.16 11.99 -10.98
CA ILE A 229 4.21 11.68 -10.03
C ILE A 229 5.26 10.87 -10.80
N PHE A 230 6.38 11.52 -11.14
CA PHE A 230 7.47 10.85 -11.81
C PHE A 230 8.21 9.93 -10.86
N ASP A 231 8.16 8.61 -11.12
CA ASP A 231 8.89 7.60 -10.35
C ASP A 231 9.08 6.30 -11.16
N LYS A 232 9.97 5.40 -10.67
CA LYS A 232 10.25 4.06 -11.24
C LYS A 232 10.16 2.99 -10.15
N PRO A 233 8.97 2.74 -9.58
CA PRO A 233 8.82 1.80 -8.47
C PRO A 233 8.75 0.32 -8.88
N GLY A 234 8.96 -0.01 -10.17
CA GLY A 234 8.76 -1.33 -10.76
C GLY A 234 7.32 -1.57 -11.24
N PHE A 235 6.46 -0.56 -11.14
CA PHE A 235 5.09 -0.55 -11.64
C PHE A 235 4.67 0.86 -12.05
N GLU A 236 3.61 0.94 -12.83
CA GLU A 236 2.92 2.16 -13.18
C GLU A 236 1.53 2.17 -12.55
N VAL A 237 1.02 3.34 -12.21
CA VAL A 237 -0.34 3.53 -11.69
C VAL A 237 -1.09 4.49 -12.58
N SER A 238 -2.23 4.04 -13.07
CA SER A 238 -3.16 4.85 -13.85
C SER A 238 -4.49 5.01 -13.13
N PHE A 239 -5.15 6.15 -13.36
CA PHE A 239 -6.49 6.42 -12.88
C PHE A 239 -7.49 6.41 -14.03
N ILE A 240 -8.60 5.71 -13.84
CA ILE A 240 -9.69 5.55 -14.80
C ILE A 240 -11.00 5.95 -14.12
N SER A 241 -11.84 6.72 -14.81
CA SER A 241 -13.19 7.07 -14.33
C SER A 241 -14.27 6.75 -15.35
N SER A 242 -15.52 6.91 -14.96
CA SER A 242 -16.67 6.79 -15.87
C SER A 242 -16.65 7.80 -17.03
N LYS A 243 -15.82 8.83 -16.95
CA LYS A 243 -15.62 9.82 -18.02
C LYS A 243 -14.59 9.35 -19.05
N THR A 244 -13.74 8.39 -18.70
CA THR A 244 -12.68 7.88 -19.57
C THR A 244 -13.27 7.05 -20.70
N LYS A 245 -12.90 7.36 -21.94
CA LYS A 245 -13.27 6.56 -23.12
C LYS A 245 -12.39 5.31 -23.17
N LEU A 246 -12.89 4.24 -22.60
CA LEU A 246 -12.16 2.97 -22.56
C LEU A 246 -12.25 2.24 -23.90
N LYS A 247 -11.15 1.57 -24.24
CA LYS A 247 -11.05 0.59 -25.33
C LYS A 247 -10.86 -0.81 -24.73
N ASP A 248 -11.00 -1.83 -25.55
CA ASP A 248 -10.57 -3.16 -25.15
C ASP A 248 -9.06 -3.14 -24.83
N VAL A 249 -8.70 -3.67 -23.67
CA VAL A 249 -7.32 -3.71 -23.21
C VAL A 249 -6.71 -5.04 -23.62
N LYS A 250 -5.55 -4.98 -24.26
CA LYS A 250 -4.70 -6.13 -24.54
C LYS A 250 -3.35 -5.83 -23.89
N SER A 251 -3.09 -6.44 -22.74
CA SER A 251 -1.84 -6.27 -22.01
C SER A 251 -0.99 -7.52 -22.12
N ASP A 252 0.29 -7.35 -22.40
CA ASP A 252 1.33 -8.38 -22.30
C ASP A 252 1.98 -8.42 -20.91
N ARG A 253 1.49 -7.57 -20.00
CA ARG A 253 1.93 -7.41 -18.61
C ARG A 253 0.82 -7.81 -17.63
N TYR A 254 1.15 -7.89 -16.35
CA TYR A 254 0.15 -8.00 -15.30
C TYR A 254 -0.58 -6.66 -15.13
N ASP A 255 -1.90 -6.72 -15.06
CA ASP A 255 -2.74 -5.59 -14.65
C ASP A 255 -3.46 -5.93 -13.34
N ILE A 256 -3.44 -5.00 -12.41
CA ILE A 256 -4.21 -5.07 -11.18
C ILE A 256 -5.27 -3.97 -11.24
N LEU A 257 -6.54 -4.35 -11.11
CA LEU A 257 -7.65 -3.40 -11.10
C LEU A 257 -8.17 -3.25 -9.68
N MET A 258 -8.22 -2.04 -9.19
CA MET A 258 -8.62 -1.70 -7.82
C MET A 258 -9.67 -0.59 -7.85
N PRO A 259 -10.98 -0.92 -7.90
CA PRO A 259 -12.03 0.08 -7.82
C PRO A 259 -12.00 0.88 -6.53
N VAL A 260 -12.09 2.19 -6.67
CA VAL A 260 -12.16 3.15 -5.56
C VAL A 260 -13.61 3.55 -5.30
N LYS A 261 -14.40 3.69 -6.36
CA LYS A 261 -15.77 4.17 -6.28
C LYS A 261 -16.66 3.49 -7.31
N GLY A 262 -17.89 3.17 -6.90
CA GLY A 262 -18.91 2.58 -7.76
C GLY A 262 -18.61 1.13 -8.15
N HIS A 263 -19.18 0.71 -9.28
CA HIS A 263 -19.10 -0.65 -9.78
C HIS A 263 -18.60 -0.67 -11.22
N TRP A 264 -17.76 -1.65 -11.54
CA TRP A 264 -17.19 -1.86 -12.86
C TRP A 264 -17.53 -3.26 -13.35
N LYS A 265 -17.98 -3.37 -14.60
CA LYS A 265 -18.11 -4.65 -15.28
C LYS A 265 -16.76 -4.97 -15.94
N LEU A 266 -16.18 -6.08 -15.56
CA LEU A 266 -14.99 -6.69 -16.14
C LEU A 266 -15.42 -7.85 -17.04
N SER A 267 -15.18 -7.74 -18.35
CA SER A 267 -15.46 -8.82 -19.32
C SER A 267 -14.15 -9.38 -19.84
N TYR A 268 -13.97 -10.70 -19.77
CA TYR A 268 -12.77 -11.41 -20.24
C TYR A 268 -13.10 -12.85 -20.63
N SER A 269 -12.56 -13.33 -21.75
CA SER A 269 -12.67 -14.73 -22.20
C SER A 269 -14.09 -15.33 -22.11
N GLY A 270 -15.12 -14.51 -22.38
CA GLY A 270 -16.53 -14.91 -22.31
C GLY A 270 -17.14 -14.91 -20.91
N HIS A 271 -16.41 -14.48 -19.90
CA HIS A 271 -16.88 -14.27 -18.53
C HIS A 271 -17.18 -12.79 -18.27
N GLU A 272 -18.09 -12.53 -17.37
CA GLU A 272 -18.40 -11.19 -16.89
C GLU A 272 -18.41 -11.20 -15.35
N GLU A 273 -17.73 -10.22 -14.75
CA GLU A 273 -17.63 -10.02 -13.30
C GLU A 273 -17.95 -8.56 -12.96
N ILE A 274 -18.59 -8.34 -11.83
CA ILE A 274 -18.74 -6.99 -11.27
C ILE A 274 -17.70 -6.79 -10.21
N LEU A 275 -16.87 -5.76 -10.38
CA LEU A 275 -15.93 -5.30 -9.37
C LEU A 275 -16.52 -4.10 -8.65
N SER A 276 -16.48 -4.13 -7.32
CA SER A 276 -16.94 -3.05 -6.44
C SER A 276 -15.78 -2.37 -5.74
N ALA A 277 -16.00 -1.21 -5.17
CA ALA A 277 -14.97 -0.51 -4.39
C ALA A 277 -14.36 -1.43 -3.32
N GLY A 278 -13.03 -1.51 -3.30
CA GLY A 278 -12.25 -2.37 -2.41
C GLY A 278 -11.96 -3.79 -2.94
N ASP A 279 -12.61 -4.23 -4.02
CA ASP A 279 -12.20 -5.46 -4.71
C ASP A 279 -10.84 -5.27 -5.38
N THR A 280 -10.10 -6.36 -5.52
CA THR A 280 -8.81 -6.40 -6.24
C THR A 280 -8.84 -7.51 -7.28
N ALA A 281 -8.65 -7.17 -8.55
CA ALA A 281 -8.59 -8.14 -9.63
C ALA A 281 -7.18 -8.18 -10.25
N LEU A 282 -6.51 -9.32 -10.18
CA LEU A 282 -5.23 -9.59 -10.85
C LEU A 282 -5.52 -10.23 -12.21
N ILE A 283 -5.05 -9.60 -13.28
CA ILE A 283 -5.13 -10.07 -14.66
C ILE A 283 -3.72 -10.46 -15.11
N LYS A 284 -3.56 -11.70 -15.54
CA LYS A 284 -2.26 -12.20 -16.03
C LYS A 284 -1.92 -11.68 -17.42
N PRO A 285 -0.63 -11.65 -17.80
CA PRO A 285 -0.20 -11.27 -19.14
C PRO A 285 -0.92 -12.03 -20.26
N ASN A 286 -1.04 -11.37 -21.41
CA ASN A 286 -1.65 -11.89 -22.64
C ASN A 286 -3.15 -12.22 -22.53
N ASN A 287 -3.84 -11.58 -21.60
CA ASN A 287 -5.30 -11.66 -21.49
C ASN A 287 -5.94 -10.36 -21.99
N ASN A 288 -6.93 -10.51 -22.87
CA ASN A 288 -7.75 -9.39 -23.29
C ASN A 288 -8.89 -9.20 -22.30
N TYR A 289 -9.15 -7.96 -21.94
CA TYR A 289 -10.28 -7.62 -21.10
C TYR A 289 -10.90 -6.28 -21.49
N ARG A 290 -12.14 -6.08 -21.06
CA ARG A 290 -12.89 -4.83 -21.22
C ARG A 290 -13.43 -4.40 -19.89
N LEU A 291 -13.36 -3.10 -19.65
CA LEU A 291 -13.94 -2.45 -18.47
C LEU A 291 -15.04 -1.51 -18.89
N GLU A 292 -16.16 -1.57 -18.20
CA GLU A 292 -17.30 -0.67 -18.39
C GLU A 292 -17.85 -0.27 -17.02
N PRO A 293 -18.19 1.03 -16.82
CA PRO A 293 -18.97 1.41 -15.65
C PRO A 293 -20.30 0.62 -15.65
N SER A 294 -20.64 -0.02 -14.54
CA SER A 294 -21.85 -0.86 -14.45
C SER A 294 -23.02 -0.15 -13.76
N MET A 295 -22.88 1.14 -13.51
CA MET A 295 -23.92 1.99 -12.93
C MET A 295 -23.89 3.39 -13.52
N SER A 296 -25.00 4.09 -13.45
CA SER A 296 -25.03 5.54 -13.69
C SER A 296 -24.46 6.27 -12.47
N GLY A 297 -23.64 7.28 -12.73
CA GLY A 297 -22.96 8.06 -11.71
C GLY A 297 -21.44 7.94 -11.79
N GLU A 298 -20.79 8.45 -10.76
CA GLU A 298 -19.33 8.49 -10.71
C GLU A 298 -18.76 7.14 -10.31
N THR A 299 -17.95 6.56 -11.18
CA THR A 299 -17.14 5.39 -10.90
C THR A 299 -15.67 5.67 -11.18
N SER A 300 -14.78 5.09 -10.41
CA SER A 300 -13.33 5.22 -10.59
C SER A 300 -12.58 4.01 -10.09
N LEU A 301 -11.42 3.76 -10.68
CA LEU A 301 -10.49 2.73 -10.26
C LEU A 301 -9.04 3.16 -10.50
N TYR A 302 -8.13 2.56 -9.78
CA TYR A 302 -6.71 2.52 -10.11
C TYR A 302 -6.39 1.23 -10.86
N ARG A 303 -5.62 1.36 -11.94
CA ARG A 303 -4.97 0.25 -12.63
C ARG A 303 -3.48 0.31 -12.35
N ILE A 304 -2.94 -0.80 -11.85
CA ILE A 304 -1.51 -0.94 -11.57
C ILE A 304 -0.96 -1.96 -12.55
N THR A 305 0.07 -1.58 -13.31
CA THR A 305 0.70 -2.43 -14.33
C THR A 305 2.17 -2.60 -14.01
N ASN A 306 2.68 -3.84 -13.99
CA ASN A 306 4.11 -4.05 -13.75
C ASN A 306 4.95 -3.58 -14.96
N THR A 307 6.13 -2.98 -14.69
CA THR A 307 7.05 -2.55 -15.75
C THR A 307 8.09 -3.61 -16.11
N GLY A 308 8.28 -4.60 -15.24
CA GLY A 308 9.36 -5.59 -15.36
C GLY A 308 10.70 -5.09 -14.84
N ASP A 309 10.78 -3.83 -14.41
CA ASP A 309 11.97 -3.25 -13.80
C ASP A 309 12.09 -3.68 -12.34
N THR A 310 13.31 -3.70 -11.85
CA THR A 310 13.56 -3.90 -10.42
C THR A 310 13.10 -2.65 -9.66
N ALA A 311 12.27 -2.85 -8.63
CA ALA A 311 11.92 -1.77 -7.74
C ALA A 311 13.17 -1.22 -7.05
N GLY A 312 13.32 0.09 -7.09
CA GLY A 312 14.42 0.80 -6.47
C GLY A 312 13.96 1.80 -5.42
N PRO A 313 14.90 2.42 -4.71
CA PRO A 313 14.60 3.55 -3.85
C PRO A 313 14.06 4.71 -4.68
N THR A 314 13.17 5.48 -4.09
CA THR A 314 12.58 6.65 -4.70
C THR A 314 13.21 7.93 -4.14
N TRP A 315 13.17 8.98 -4.93
CA TRP A 315 13.41 10.38 -4.62
C TRP A 315 14.82 10.82 -4.19
N PHE A 316 15.42 10.32 -3.10
CA PHE A 316 16.64 10.94 -2.54
C PHE A 316 17.91 10.72 -3.35
N GLU A 317 17.90 9.85 -4.34
CA GLU A 317 19.01 9.61 -5.24
C GLU A 317 18.93 10.39 -6.57
N ARG A 318 17.94 11.29 -6.69
CA ARG A 318 17.72 12.09 -7.91
C ARG A 318 18.12 13.55 -7.66
N ASN A 319 19.44 13.79 -7.66
CA ASN A 319 20.03 15.10 -7.90
C ASN A 319 20.38 15.27 -9.37
#